data_ea49eb6f6bfd2c401d7b163462983ba3
#
_entry.id   ea49eb6f6bfd2c401d7b163462983ba3
#
_cell.length_a   1.000
_cell.length_b   1.000
_cell.length_c   1.000
_cell.angle_alpha   90.00
_cell.angle_beta   90.00
_cell.angle_gamma   90.00
#
_symmetry.space_group_name_H-M   'P 1'
#
loop_
_entity.id
_entity.type
_entity.pdbx_description
1 polymer ?
#
loop_
_entity_poly.entity_id
_entity_poly.type
_entity_poly.pdbx_seq_one_letter_code
_entity_poly.pdbx_strand_id
1 'polypeptide(L)'
;SATCVKWGTFLSTFYRVSCGVRQGGVLSPYLFAVYLDSVIEKVKNSKRGCQINWSYVGILAYADDILLIAPTVMSLQTLVTICEKELQELDMPINATKSACIRIGPAWKTHVSNIETCDGSIIAWQNDIKYLGVNIIASSGFACSLENAKRNFYRAFNSIYGKVGGIASEEVLLHLFRSKRLPLLLYGSEVCPLKKLQLRSVHY
;
A
#
# COMPACT_ATOMS: atom_id res chain seq x y z
N SER A 1 -20.43 -20.13 -8.76
CA SER A 1 -19.90 -21.36 -8.11
C SER A 1 -20.60 -21.61 -6.78
N ALA A 2 -20.61 -22.88 -6.31
CA ALA A 2 -21.08 -23.23 -4.97
C ALA A 2 -19.86 -23.55 -4.09
N THR A 3 -19.87 -23.05 -2.86
CA THR A 3 -18.79 -23.29 -1.90
C THR A 3 -19.35 -23.60 -0.52
N CYS A 4 -18.53 -24.14 0.36
CA CYS A 4 -18.85 -24.37 1.76
C CYS A 4 -17.62 -24.08 2.62
N VAL A 5 -17.83 -23.84 3.89
CA VAL A 5 -16.78 -23.65 4.90
C VAL A 5 -16.48 -25.00 5.55
N LYS A 6 -15.21 -25.39 5.61
CA LYS A 6 -14.73 -26.57 6.35
C LYS A 6 -14.01 -26.14 7.61
N TRP A 7 -14.47 -26.65 8.76
CA TRP A 7 -13.84 -26.43 10.06
C TRP A 7 -13.61 -27.79 10.75
N GLY A 8 -12.39 -28.26 10.71
CA GLY A 8 -12.04 -29.62 11.14
C GLY A 8 -12.76 -30.67 10.30
N THR A 9 -13.62 -31.48 10.94
CA THR A 9 -14.48 -32.51 10.30
C THR A 9 -15.85 -31.97 9.86
N PHE A 10 -16.22 -30.75 10.28
CA PHE A 10 -17.55 -30.17 9.99
C PHE A 10 -17.53 -29.40 8.67
N LEU A 11 -18.62 -29.53 7.91
CA LEU A 11 -18.89 -28.77 6.69
C LEU A 11 -20.16 -27.94 6.90
N SER A 12 -20.11 -26.66 6.48
CA SER A 12 -21.32 -25.84 6.41
C SER A 12 -22.24 -26.29 5.28
N THR A 13 -23.46 -25.78 5.24
CA THR A 13 -24.31 -25.85 4.05
C THR A 13 -23.62 -25.16 2.87
N PHE A 14 -23.87 -25.65 1.65
CA PHE A 14 -23.37 -25.01 0.43
C PHE A 14 -24.08 -23.69 0.20
N TYR A 15 -23.31 -22.65 -0.12
CA TYR A 15 -23.82 -21.35 -0.55
C TYR A 15 -23.27 -20.95 -1.91
N ARG A 16 -24.05 -20.18 -2.66
CA ARG A 16 -23.68 -19.74 -4.00
C ARG A 16 -22.83 -18.48 -3.92
N VAL A 17 -21.66 -18.50 -4.57
CA VAL A 17 -20.82 -17.33 -4.79
C VAL A 17 -21.13 -16.77 -6.17
N SER A 18 -21.74 -15.59 -6.24
CA SER A 18 -22.15 -14.91 -7.47
C SER A 18 -21.06 -13.97 -8.01
N CYS A 19 -20.28 -13.33 -7.11
CA CYS A 19 -19.25 -12.36 -7.45
C CYS A 19 -17.92 -12.69 -6.77
N GLY A 20 -16.83 -12.17 -7.33
CA GLY A 20 -15.48 -12.31 -6.79
C GLY A 20 -14.64 -13.39 -7.47
N VAL A 21 -13.36 -13.37 -7.15
CA VAL A 21 -12.38 -14.34 -7.65
C VAL A 21 -11.96 -15.30 -6.53
N ARG A 22 -11.66 -16.55 -6.88
CA ARG A 22 -11.19 -17.53 -5.91
C ARG A 22 -9.80 -17.13 -5.40
N GLN A 23 -9.68 -16.92 -4.11
CA GLN A 23 -8.39 -16.66 -3.47
C GLN A 23 -7.44 -17.85 -3.68
N GLY A 24 -6.21 -17.59 -4.15
CA GLY A 24 -5.25 -18.63 -4.53
C GLY A 24 -5.48 -19.26 -5.90
N GLY A 25 -6.46 -18.79 -6.69
CA GLY A 25 -6.62 -19.21 -8.08
C GLY A 25 -5.51 -18.66 -8.96
N VAL A 26 -4.92 -19.48 -9.84
CA VAL A 26 -3.79 -19.09 -10.71
C VAL A 26 -4.16 -17.93 -11.65
N LEU A 27 -5.39 -17.91 -12.17
CA LEU A 27 -5.89 -16.88 -13.08
C LEU A 27 -6.46 -15.64 -12.37
N SER A 28 -6.71 -15.72 -11.07
CA SER A 28 -7.37 -14.63 -10.33
C SER A 28 -6.65 -13.29 -10.41
N PRO A 29 -5.31 -13.21 -10.24
CA PRO A 29 -4.59 -11.93 -10.37
C PRO A 29 -4.63 -11.37 -11.78
N TYR A 30 -4.55 -12.24 -12.80
CA TYR A 30 -4.62 -11.83 -14.20
C TYR A 30 -5.99 -11.27 -14.57
N LEU A 31 -7.06 -11.98 -14.21
CA LEU A 31 -8.43 -11.53 -14.46
C LEU A 31 -8.72 -10.21 -13.73
N PHE A 32 -8.24 -10.06 -12.51
CA PHE A 32 -8.39 -8.81 -11.77
C PHE A 32 -7.69 -7.64 -12.47
N ALA A 33 -6.47 -7.85 -12.99
CA ALA A 33 -5.76 -6.84 -13.76
C ALA A 33 -6.53 -6.42 -15.02
N VAL A 34 -7.13 -7.37 -15.75
CA VAL A 34 -7.98 -7.08 -16.93
C VAL A 34 -9.21 -6.27 -16.54
N TYR A 35 -9.82 -6.56 -15.38
CA TYR A 35 -10.95 -5.75 -14.88
C TYR A 35 -10.55 -4.31 -14.56
N LEU A 36 -9.37 -4.09 -14.00
CA LEU A 36 -8.87 -2.73 -13.68
C LEU A 36 -8.39 -1.96 -14.91
N ASP A 37 -8.18 -2.59 -16.05
CA ASP A 37 -7.61 -1.95 -17.24
C ASP A 37 -8.51 -0.81 -17.75
N SER A 38 -9.83 -0.98 -17.71
CA SER A 38 -10.81 0.05 -18.04
C SER A 38 -10.68 1.30 -17.15
N VAL A 39 -10.51 1.10 -15.84
CA VAL A 39 -10.30 2.19 -14.86
C VAL A 39 -9.00 2.94 -15.18
N ILE A 40 -7.92 2.21 -15.43
CA ILE A 40 -6.61 2.78 -15.75
C ILE A 40 -6.70 3.61 -17.05
N GLU A 41 -7.33 3.10 -18.08
CA GLU A 41 -7.49 3.81 -19.36
C GLU A 41 -8.30 5.09 -19.22
N LYS A 42 -9.42 5.06 -18.49
CA LYS A 42 -10.26 6.25 -18.26
C LYS A 42 -9.49 7.32 -17.48
N VAL A 43 -8.78 6.92 -16.43
CA VAL A 43 -7.94 7.84 -15.65
C VAL A 43 -6.81 8.44 -16.52
N LYS A 44 -6.13 7.62 -17.32
CA LYS A 44 -5.10 8.08 -18.28
C LYS A 44 -5.64 9.09 -19.29
N ASN A 45 -6.80 8.80 -19.86
CA ASN A 45 -7.43 9.65 -20.89
C ASN A 45 -7.88 11.01 -20.35
N SER A 46 -8.07 11.15 -19.04
CA SER A 46 -8.34 12.43 -18.39
C SER A 46 -7.19 13.44 -18.49
N LYS A 47 -5.96 12.98 -18.66
CA LYS A 47 -4.71 13.77 -18.71
C LYS A 47 -4.51 14.67 -17.48
N ARG A 48 -5.15 14.38 -16.34
CA ARG A 48 -5.09 15.21 -15.11
C ARG A 48 -3.99 14.79 -14.14
N GLY A 49 -3.41 13.60 -14.32
CA GLY A 49 -2.33 13.06 -13.47
C GLY A 49 -0.95 13.63 -13.81
N CYS A 50 0.04 13.20 -13.02
CA CYS A 50 1.44 13.51 -13.28
C CYS A 50 1.98 12.78 -14.51
N GLN A 51 3.00 13.39 -15.15
CA GLN A 51 3.75 12.82 -16.26
C GLN A 51 5.25 12.89 -15.96
N ILE A 52 6.00 11.87 -16.33
CA ILE A 52 7.46 11.82 -16.23
C ILE A 52 7.99 11.37 -17.59
N ASN A 53 8.85 12.17 -18.21
CA ASN A 53 9.46 11.83 -19.51
C ASN A 53 8.45 11.34 -20.56
N TRP A 54 7.34 12.08 -20.72
CA TRP A 54 6.22 11.76 -21.64
C TRP A 54 5.40 10.53 -21.26
N SER A 55 5.76 9.83 -20.17
CA SER A 55 4.99 8.72 -19.64
C SER A 55 4.00 9.21 -18.57
N TYR A 56 2.75 8.80 -18.71
CA TYR A 56 1.72 9.10 -17.71
C TYR A 56 1.92 8.23 -16.48
N VAL A 57 2.03 8.87 -15.32
CA VAL A 57 2.21 8.22 -14.01
C VAL A 57 1.11 8.63 -13.01
N GLY A 58 0.00 9.15 -13.50
CA GLY A 58 -1.12 9.62 -12.67
C GLY A 58 -1.90 8.51 -11.97
N ILE A 59 -1.76 7.26 -12.41
CA ILE A 59 -2.33 6.09 -11.74
C ILE A 59 -1.34 4.93 -11.75
N LEU A 60 -1.19 4.30 -10.60
CA LEU A 60 -0.45 3.04 -10.43
C LEU A 60 -1.37 2.08 -9.67
N ALA A 61 -1.57 0.89 -10.20
CA ALA A 61 -2.39 -0.15 -9.58
C ALA A 61 -1.54 -1.37 -9.22
N TYR A 62 -1.70 -1.88 -8.01
CA TYR A 62 -1.08 -3.11 -7.54
C TYR A 62 -2.11 -3.92 -6.76
N ALA A 63 -2.64 -4.96 -7.38
CA ALA A 63 -3.82 -5.68 -6.91
C ALA A 63 -4.97 -4.69 -6.59
N ASP A 64 -5.49 -4.71 -5.37
CA ASP A 64 -6.55 -3.83 -4.88
C ASP A 64 -6.06 -2.43 -4.44
N ASP A 65 -4.76 -2.21 -4.36
CA ASP A 65 -4.18 -0.92 -4.02
C ASP A 65 -4.03 -0.03 -5.26
N ILE A 66 -4.75 1.10 -5.30
CA ILE A 66 -4.66 2.11 -6.35
C ILE A 66 -4.01 3.37 -5.80
N LEU A 67 -2.91 3.82 -6.43
CA LEU A 67 -2.24 5.06 -6.14
C LEU A 67 -2.53 6.09 -7.24
N LEU A 68 -3.15 7.20 -6.88
CA LEU A 68 -3.39 8.33 -7.78
C LEU A 68 -2.39 9.44 -7.49
N ILE A 69 -1.73 9.96 -8.54
CA ILE A 69 -0.70 10.99 -8.43
C ILE A 69 -1.08 12.18 -9.31
N ALA A 70 -1.27 13.33 -8.68
CA ALA A 70 -1.67 14.56 -9.38
C ALA A 70 -0.86 15.77 -8.91
N PRO A 71 -0.63 16.76 -9.79
CA PRO A 71 0.15 17.96 -9.44
C PRO A 71 -0.64 18.95 -8.57
N THR A 72 -1.96 18.89 -8.57
CA THR A 72 -2.84 19.79 -7.80
C THR A 72 -3.97 19.03 -7.11
N VAL A 73 -4.52 19.61 -6.04
CA VAL A 73 -5.65 19.06 -5.31
C VAL A 73 -6.90 18.91 -6.21
N MET A 74 -7.16 19.89 -7.07
CA MET A 74 -8.26 19.84 -8.03
C MET A 74 -8.11 18.70 -9.03
N SER A 75 -6.88 18.49 -9.54
CA SER A 75 -6.59 17.35 -10.43
C SER A 75 -6.76 16.03 -9.71
N LEU A 76 -6.30 15.94 -8.45
CA LEU A 76 -6.48 14.73 -7.64
C LEU A 76 -7.98 14.44 -7.40
N GLN A 77 -8.77 15.44 -7.05
CA GLN A 77 -10.23 15.29 -6.92
C GLN A 77 -10.86 14.76 -8.20
N THR A 78 -10.45 15.30 -9.36
CA THR A 78 -10.96 14.82 -10.65
C THR A 78 -10.59 13.34 -10.88
N LEU A 79 -9.34 12.94 -10.58
CA LEU A 79 -8.90 11.55 -10.72
C LEU A 79 -9.67 10.61 -9.78
N VAL A 80 -9.90 11.01 -8.53
CA VAL A 80 -10.69 10.24 -7.56
C VAL A 80 -12.10 10.03 -8.08
N THR A 81 -12.76 11.11 -8.56
CA THR A 81 -14.12 11.04 -9.08
C THR A 81 -14.24 10.12 -10.30
N ILE A 82 -13.26 10.16 -11.24
CA ILE A 82 -13.24 9.26 -12.40
C ILE A 82 -13.02 7.82 -11.95
N CYS A 83 -12.03 7.60 -11.12
CA CYS A 83 -11.67 6.27 -10.60
C CYS A 83 -12.88 5.64 -9.87
N GLU A 84 -13.54 6.40 -9.01
CA GLU A 84 -14.71 5.94 -8.25
C GLU A 84 -15.88 5.53 -9.14
N LYS A 85 -16.19 6.33 -10.16
CA LYS A 85 -17.29 6.01 -11.10
C LYS A 85 -17.02 4.70 -11.84
N GLU A 86 -15.80 4.52 -12.35
CA GLU A 86 -15.44 3.30 -13.06
C GLU A 86 -15.40 2.07 -12.11
N LEU A 87 -14.93 2.25 -10.87
CA LEU A 87 -14.93 1.17 -9.87
C LEU A 87 -16.36 0.80 -9.44
N GLN A 88 -17.29 1.76 -9.38
CA GLN A 88 -18.70 1.49 -9.08
C GLN A 88 -19.35 0.61 -10.16
N GLU A 89 -19.00 0.82 -11.44
CA GLU A 89 -19.47 -0.04 -12.54
C GLU A 89 -18.96 -1.50 -12.41
N LEU A 90 -17.86 -1.69 -11.69
CA LEU A 90 -17.27 -3.00 -11.40
C LEU A 90 -17.71 -3.60 -10.04
N ASP A 91 -18.70 -3.00 -9.36
CA ASP A 91 -19.13 -3.37 -8.00
C ASP A 91 -17.97 -3.30 -6.96
N MET A 92 -17.00 -2.38 -7.14
CA MET A 92 -15.86 -2.18 -6.27
C MET A 92 -15.83 -0.77 -5.68
N PRO A 93 -16.60 -0.46 -4.64
CA PRO A 93 -16.63 0.88 -4.06
C PRO A 93 -15.31 1.23 -3.36
N ILE A 94 -14.90 2.50 -3.45
CA ILE A 94 -13.75 3.02 -2.72
C ILE A 94 -14.06 3.02 -1.21
N ASN A 95 -13.14 2.50 -0.41
CA ASN A 95 -13.24 2.59 1.04
C ASN A 95 -12.55 3.85 1.54
N ALA A 96 -13.29 4.93 1.77
CA ALA A 96 -12.76 6.23 2.20
C ALA A 96 -11.99 6.14 3.54
N THR A 97 -12.40 5.26 4.46
CA THR A 97 -11.74 5.12 5.77
C THR A 97 -10.39 4.41 5.69
N LYS A 98 -10.17 3.58 4.67
CA LYS A 98 -8.88 2.93 4.39
C LYS A 98 -8.02 3.73 3.42
N SER A 99 -8.63 4.67 2.69
CA SER A 99 -7.94 5.55 1.76
C SER A 99 -7.38 6.77 2.48
N ALA A 100 -6.26 7.30 1.99
CA ALA A 100 -5.64 8.48 2.56
C ALA A 100 -4.95 9.31 1.47
N CYS A 101 -4.89 10.61 1.69
CA CYS A 101 -4.14 11.54 0.85
C CYS A 101 -2.86 11.98 1.56
N ILE A 102 -1.79 12.18 0.78
CA ILE A 102 -0.52 12.71 1.27
C ILE A 102 -0.02 13.82 0.33
N ARG A 103 0.70 14.78 0.87
CA ARG A 103 1.31 15.86 0.08
C ARG A 103 2.82 15.80 0.12
N ILE A 104 3.41 15.89 -1.07
CA ILE A 104 4.86 15.94 -1.27
C ILE A 104 5.16 17.16 -2.13
N GLY A 105 6.09 17.97 -1.69
CA GLY A 105 6.50 19.19 -2.41
C GLY A 105 6.63 20.41 -1.51
N PRO A 106 7.06 21.58 -2.04
CA PRO A 106 7.37 22.79 -1.23
C PRO A 106 6.21 23.25 -0.34
N ALA A 107 4.98 23.10 -0.82
CA ALA A 107 3.78 23.54 -0.10
C ALA A 107 3.11 22.42 0.74
N TRP A 108 3.83 21.40 1.18
CA TRP A 108 3.27 20.24 1.88
C TRP A 108 2.55 20.57 3.21
N LYS A 109 2.94 21.69 3.87
CA LYS A 109 2.31 22.14 5.13
C LYS A 109 1.09 23.02 4.94
N THR A 110 0.82 23.49 3.71
CA THR A 110 -0.29 24.45 3.48
C THR A 110 -1.63 23.71 3.65
N HIS A 111 -2.59 24.39 4.27
CA HIS A 111 -3.96 23.85 4.33
C HIS A 111 -4.57 23.80 2.93
N VAL A 112 -5.30 22.73 2.63
CA VAL A 112 -5.97 22.52 1.34
C VAL A 112 -7.37 21.96 1.55
N SER A 113 -8.19 22.05 0.51
CA SER A 113 -9.54 21.47 0.50
C SER A 113 -9.47 19.95 0.69
N ASN A 114 -10.49 19.40 1.30
CA ASN A 114 -10.65 17.95 1.41
C ASN A 114 -10.82 17.30 0.03
N ILE A 115 -10.46 16.06 -0.06
CA ILE A 115 -10.81 15.18 -1.18
C ILE A 115 -12.04 14.38 -0.74
N GLU A 116 -13.05 14.38 -1.59
CA GLU A 116 -14.34 13.77 -1.30
C GLU A 116 -14.68 12.70 -2.34
N THR A 117 -15.30 11.64 -1.89
CA THR A 117 -15.91 10.60 -2.74
C THR A 117 -17.27 11.06 -3.24
N CYS A 118 -17.86 10.37 -4.21
CA CYS A 118 -19.17 10.73 -4.78
C CYS A 118 -20.32 10.66 -3.77
N ASP A 119 -20.16 9.86 -2.71
CA ASP A 119 -21.12 9.77 -1.59
C ASP A 119 -20.91 10.86 -0.52
N GLY A 120 -19.94 11.77 -0.70
CA GLY A 120 -19.61 12.84 0.24
C GLY A 120 -18.68 12.41 1.38
N SER A 121 -18.16 11.18 1.37
CA SER A 121 -17.17 10.74 2.37
C SER A 121 -15.83 11.43 2.13
N ILE A 122 -15.16 11.85 3.22
CA ILE A 122 -13.88 12.56 3.14
C ILE A 122 -12.73 11.56 3.19
N ILE A 123 -11.80 11.66 2.22
CA ILE A 123 -10.52 10.98 2.25
C ILE A 123 -9.53 11.87 3.00
N ALA A 124 -9.05 11.39 4.15
CA ALA A 124 -8.26 12.19 5.08
C ALA A 124 -6.86 12.50 4.53
N TRP A 125 -6.41 13.75 4.71
CA TRP A 125 -5.01 14.13 4.55
C TRP A 125 -4.19 13.64 5.75
N GLN A 126 -3.11 12.89 5.47
CA GLN A 126 -2.24 12.31 6.48
C GLN A 126 -0.80 12.80 6.31
N ASN A 127 -0.04 12.78 7.42
CA ASN A 127 1.38 13.14 7.41
C ASN A 127 2.26 11.96 6.96
N ASP A 128 1.77 10.74 7.09
CA ASP A 128 2.41 9.52 6.62
C ASP A 128 1.38 8.51 6.13
N ILE A 129 1.73 7.77 5.11
CA ILE A 129 0.94 6.66 4.57
C ILE A 129 1.83 5.43 4.38
N LYS A 130 1.24 4.26 4.52
CA LYS A 130 1.90 3.01 4.20
C LYS A 130 1.43 2.53 2.83
N TYR A 131 2.34 2.48 1.86
CA TYR A 131 2.08 1.98 0.51
C TYR A 131 3.05 0.85 0.17
N LEU A 132 2.54 -0.32 -0.21
CA LEU A 132 3.31 -1.53 -0.53
C LEU A 132 4.43 -1.84 0.50
N GLY A 133 4.11 -1.69 1.80
CA GLY A 133 5.06 -1.97 2.87
C GLY A 133 6.00 -0.83 3.23
N VAL A 134 6.09 0.23 2.42
CA VAL A 134 6.94 1.41 2.66
C VAL A 134 6.13 2.53 3.29
N ASN A 135 6.64 3.17 4.34
CA ASN A 135 6.03 4.35 4.94
C ASN A 135 6.54 5.62 4.25
N ILE A 136 5.67 6.25 3.47
CA ILE A 136 5.94 7.52 2.78
C ILE A 136 5.48 8.65 3.69
N ILE A 137 6.29 9.70 3.85
CA ILE A 137 6.00 10.85 4.71
C ILE A 137 5.78 12.14 3.91
N ALA A 138 4.84 12.97 4.38
CA ALA A 138 4.62 14.30 3.84
C ALA A 138 5.84 15.17 4.08
N SER A 139 6.43 15.71 3.03
CA SER A 139 7.65 16.54 3.12
C SER A 139 7.87 17.36 1.85
N SER A 140 8.87 18.24 1.88
CA SER A 140 9.22 19.11 0.74
C SER A 140 9.75 18.35 -0.49
N GLY A 141 10.11 17.08 -0.35
CA GLY A 141 10.52 16.18 -1.42
C GLY A 141 10.12 14.76 -1.05
N PHE A 142 10.30 13.80 -1.95
CA PHE A 142 9.98 12.41 -1.65
C PHE A 142 10.83 11.90 -0.48
N ALA A 143 10.19 11.37 0.56
CA ALA A 143 10.85 10.86 1.75
C ALA A 143 10.08 9.68 2.35
N CYS A 144 10.83 8.75 2.95
CA CYS A 144 10.29 7.58 3.63
C CYS A 144 10.73 7.55 5.08
N SER A 145 9.94 6.89 5.93
CA SER A 145 10.28 6.64 7.33
C SER A 145 10.62 5.17 7.57
N LEU A 146 11.77 4.91 8.18
CA LEU A 146 12.18 3.57 8.63
C LEU A 146 11.79 3.28 10.09
N GLU A 147 11.18 4.24 10.79
CA GLU A 147 10.90 4.13 12.23
C GLU A 147 10.02 2.91 12.56
N ASN A 148 8.98 2.67 11.77
CA ASN A 148 8.10 1.51 11.97
C ASN A 148 8.85 0.18 11.65
N ALA A 149 9.69 0.16 10.63
CA ALA A 149 10.51 -1.01 10.28
C ALA A 149 11.50 -1.33 11.41
N LYS A 150 12.19 -0.31 11.95
CA LYS A 150 13.10 -0.45 13.10
C LYS A 150 12.35 -0.92 14.34
N ARG A 151 11.24 -0.30 14.69
CA ARG A 151 10.43 -0.71 15.86
C ARG A 151 10.00 -2.17 15.76
N ASN A 152 9.55 -2.60 14.60
CA ASN A 152 9.15 -4.00 14.37
C ASN A 152 10.34 -4.94 14.40
N PHE A 153 11.50 -4.51 13.87
CA PHE A 153 12.74 -5.28 13.96
C PHE A 153 13.16 -5.50 15.41
N TYR A 154 13.27 -4.43 16.21
CA TYR A 154 13.68 -4.56 17.61
C TYR A 154 12.68 -5.34 18.46
N ARG A 155 11.37 -5.16 18.24
CA ARG A 155 10.33 -5.96 18.92
C ARG A 155 10.52 -7.45 18.63
N ALA A 156 10.74 -7.80 17.38
CA ALA A 156 10.92 -9.17 16.97
C ALA A 156 12.29 -9.74 17.43
N PHE A 157 13.35 -8.91 17.41
CA PHE A 157 14.65 -9.25 17.95
C PHE A 157 14.54 -9.64 19.42
N ASN A 158 13.96 -8.76 20.24
CA ASN A 158 13.79 -9.01 21.67
C ASN A 158 12.93 -10.25 21.95
N SER A 159 11.88 -10.47 21.15
CA SER A 159 11.03 -11.66 21.29
C SER A 159 11.78 -12.97 20.98
N ILE A 160 12.64 -12.99 19.95
CA ILE A 160 13.44 -14.16 19.62
C ILE A 160 14.54 -14.35 20.69
N TYR A 161 15.26 -13.27 21.00
CA TYR A 161 16.36 -13.33 21.98
C TYR A 161 15.87 -13.77 23.37
N GLY A 162 14.74 -13.24 23.82
CA GLY A 162 14.13 -13.64 25.09
C GLY A 162 13.68 -15.10 25.15
N LYS A 163 13.35 -15.72 23.99
CA LYS A 163 12.93 -17.13 23.95
C LYS A 163 14.09 -18.11 23.80
N VAL A 164 15.10 -17.78 23.05
CA VAL A 164 16.15 -18.72 22.66
C VAL A 164 17.57 -18.23 22.95
N GLY A 165 17.76 -16.99 23.43
CA GLY A 165 19.09 -16.40 23.66
C GLY A 165 19.93 -17.10 24.73
N GLY A 166 19.28 -17.78 25.68
CA GLY A 166 19.98 -18.61 26.69
C GLY A 166 20.17 -20.07 26.30
N ILE A 167 19.63 -20.52 25.16
CA ILE A 167 19.62 -21.94 24.75
C ILE A 167 20.37 -22.12 23.41
N ALA A 168 20.24 -21.18 22.49
CA ALA A 168 20.82 -21.26 21.15
C ALA A 168 22.26 -20.70 21.14
N SER A 169 23.09 -21.28 20.28
CA SER A 169 24.44 -20.73 20.02
C SER A 169 24.33 -19.36 19.31
N GLU A 170 25.39 -18.55 19.44
CA GLU A 170 25.46 -17.23 18.79
C GLU A 170 25.31 -17.34 17.28
N GLU A 171 25.86 -18.36 16.64
CA GLU A 171 25.72 -18.60 15.20
C GLU A 171 24.26 -18.82 14.77
N VAL A 172 23.49 -19.59 15.55
CA VAL A 172 22.06 -19.85 15.29
C VAL A 172 21.26 -18.56 15.43
N LEU A 173 21.54 -17.74 16.44
CA LEU A 173 20.90 -16.44 16.62
C LEU A 173 21.19 -15.52 15.45
N LEU A 174 22.46 -15.38 15.06
CA LEU A 174 22.87 -14.57 13.91
C LEU A 174 22.22 -15.04 12.60
N HIS A 175 22.15 -16.36 12.38
CA HIS A 175 21.50 -16.93 11.22
C HIS A 175 20.00 -16.61 11.18
N LEU A 176 19.28 -16.72 12.30
CA LEU A 176 17.87 -16.36 12.42
C LEU A 176 17.63 -14.87 12.11
N PHE A 177 18.48 -13.98 12.60
CA PHE A 177 18.37 -12.56 12.32
C PHE A 177 18.65 -12.24 10.85
N ARG A 178 19.72 -12.75 10.28
CA ARG A 178 20.06 -12.53 8.88
C ARG A 178 18.99 -13.06 7.92
N SER A 179 18.48 -14.26 8.18
CA SER A 179 17.53 -14.91 7.26
C SER A 179 16.09 -14.40 7.41
N LYS A 180 15.66 -14.00 8.60
CA LYS A 180 14.24 -13.69 8.88
C LYS A 180 13.94 -12.24 9.19
N ARG A 181 14.88 -11.47 9.74
CA ARG A 181 14.60 -10.12 10.24
C ARG A 181 15.28 -9.01 9.45
N LEU A 182 16.51 -9.23 9.03
CA LEU A 182 17.24 -8.26 8.23
C LEU A 182 16.55 -7.95 6.88
N PRO A 183 16.01 -8.93 6.12
CA PRO A 183 15.27 -8.63 4.90
C PRO A 183 14.04 -7.75 5.12
N LEU A 184 13.34 -7.90 6.26
CA LEU A 184 12.19 -7.06 6.61
C LEU A 184 12.59 -5.62 6.97
N LEU A 185 13.74 -5.43 7.62
CA LEU A 185 14.27 -4.10 7.94
C LEU A 185 14.72 -3.36 6.68
N LEU A 186 15.34 -4.08 5.75
CA LEU A 186 15.90 -3.53 4.51
C LEU A 186 14.87 -3.43 3.38
N TYR A 187 13.65 -3.97 3.57
CA TYR A 187 12.62 -3.94 2.54
C TYR A 187 12.31 -2.52 2.11
N GLY A 188 12.36 -2.26 0.80
CA GLY A 188 12.10 -0.96 0.20
C GLY A 188 13.19 0.09 0.45
N SER A 189 14.33 -0.26 1.08
CA SER A 189 15.42 0.69 1.32
C SER A 189 16.07 1.21 0.03
N GLU A 190 16.02 0.44 -1.05
CA GLU A 190 16.53 0.81 -2.38
C GLU A 190 15.73 1.93 -3.05
N VAL A 191 14.43 2.07 -2.72
CA VAL A 191 13.58 3.14 -3.26
C VAL A 191 13.47 4.34 -2.32
N CYS A 192 13.93 4.21 -1.08
CA CYS A 192 13.88 5.26 -0.07
C CYS A 192 15.12 6.15 -0.15
N PRO A 193 15.01 7.47 -0.34
CA PRO A 193 16.14 8.38 -0.28
C PRO A 193 16.60 8.55 1.17
N LEU A 194 17.40 7.58 1.66
CA LEU A 194 17.87 7.54 3.04
C LEU A 194 18.93 8.64 3.27
N LYS A 195 18.72 9.46 4.28
CA LYS A 195 19.73 10.44 4.74
C LYS A 195 20.88 9.72 5.46
N LYS A 196 22.10 10.29 5.41
CA LYS A 196 23.29 9.72 6.09
C LYS A 196 23.05 9.38 7.57
N LEU A 197 22.25 10.17 8.28
CA LEU A 197 21.87 9.92 9.67
C LEU A 197 20.98 8.67 9.82
N GLN A 198 20.08 8.43 8.88
CA GLN A 198 19.22 7.24 8.88
C GLN A 198 20.04 5.99 8.57
N LEU A 199 20.98 6.06 7.62
CA LEU A 199 21.91 4.98 7.33
C LEU A 199 22.77 4.63 8.56
N ARG A 200 23.36 5.63 9.24
CA ARG A 200 24.13 5.41 10.47
C ARG A 200 23.31 4.69 11.55
N SER A 201 22.04 4.99 11.68
CA SER A 201 21.15 4.37 12.68
C SER A 201 20.71 2.93 12.33
N VAL A 202 21.08 2.41 11.17
CA VAL A 202 20.88 1.01 10.75
C VAL A 202 22.19 0.21 10.88
N HIS A 203 23.34 0.90 10.96
CA HIS A 203 24.68 0.30 11.08
C HIS A 203 25.16 0.05 12.52
N TYR A 204 24.31 0.30 13.53
CA TYR A 204 24.61 0.03 14.95
C TYR A 204 24.00 -1.27 15.40
#